data_dd94d69619541c3d978cad9dc9f17228
#
_entry.id   dd94d69619541c3d978cad9dc9f17228
#
_cell.length_a   1.000
_cell.length_b   1.000
_cell.length_c   1.000
_cell.angle_alpha   90.00
_cell.angle_beta   90.00
_cell.angle_gamma   90.00
#
_symmetry.space_group_name_H-M   'P 1'
#
loop_
_entity.id
_entity.type
_entity.pdbx_description
1 polymer ?
#
loop_
_entity_poly.entity_id
_entity_poly.type
_entity_poly.pdbx_seq_one_letter_code
_entity_poly.pdbx_strand_id
1 'polypeptide(L)'
;MTKFTSKSFYIFLSIIVFIKGCDNHSKNIDPIKGFELVALKLEDAINYEIKSKNLNAISMVLVDDQKIAWAKGFGYEDPKRKIKADANTVYRVGSVSKLFTDMAIMQRVEKGEIDLDEPIQTYLPDFNPLNPYKTPITLRQMMSHRSGLLREPRKGNYFTDDEISLKATVESIIPSKLIHEPESKTKYSNAAIAVVGYTLEVLYQTPYVKYMQKHILEKIGMSNSAFAPNKKIISRLAKANMWSYDNRIFAAPTFELGMIPAGSLYAPVTDLAKFMMILFSKGKGPHGYVIKPETLNEMISPQFGGSRTQGYGIGFRLSEHGGYQKIGHGGAIYGFSTQLYAIPEIKFGVATTSSVDISNSITTKLSNYALDLMLANKNNETLPDYIKTSEIDMQLAQSLEGHYVRGELYADIELRGSSTKLITNYLEVPLRQSNDGIISDGRINQGSFQIKKSGEDLSLIHI
;
A
#
# COMPACT_ATOMS: atom_id res chain seq x y z
N MET A 1 -90.80 9.33 -23.28
CA MET A 1 -89.89 8.21 -22.88
C MET A 1 -88.52 8.47 -23.48
N THR A 2 -87.65 9.10 -22.75
CA THR A 2 -86.29 9.46 -23.18
C THR A 2 -85.35 8.83 -22.22
N LYS A 3 -84.48 7.92 -22.71
CA LYS A 3 -83.41 7.24 -21.94
C LYS A 3 -82.18 8.13 -21.83
N PHE A 4 -81.80 8.44 -20.62
CA PHE A 4 -80.50 9.07 -20.32
C PHE A 4 -79.49 7.93 -20.21
N THR A 5 -78.42 8.02 -21.01
CA THR A 5 -77.24 7.15 -20.88
C THR A 5 -76.15 7.96 -20.14
N SER A 6 -75.82 7.46 -18.94
CA SER A 6 -74.69 7.96 -18.16
C SER A 6 -73.35 7.52 -18.77
N LYS A 7 -72.49 8.46 -19.13
CA LYS A 7 -71.08 8.21 -19.48
C LYS A 7 -70.25 8.41 -18.22
N SER A 8 -69.73 7.33 -17.66
CA SER A 8 -68.73 7.36 -16.60
C SER A 8 -67.37 7.74 -17.17
N PHE A 9 -66.83 8.85 -16.69
CA PHE A 9 -65.52 9.38 -17.02
C PHE A 9 -64.54 8.77 -15.98
N TYR A 10 -63.66 7.83 -16.43
CA TYR A 10 -62.58 7.31 -15.60
C TYR A 10 -61.40 8.27 -15.73
N ILE A 11 -61.08 9.01 -14.64
CA ILE A 11 -59.86 9.77 -14.52
C ILE A 11 -58.76 8.80 -14.10
N PHE A 12 -57.84 8.49 -15.04
CA PHE A 12 -56.59 7.78 -14.76
C PHE A 12 -55.67 8.76 -14.06
N LEU A 13 -55.55 8.63 -12.73
CA LEU A 13 -54.53 9.34 -11.96
C LEU A 13 -53.18 8.60 -12.10
N SER A 14 -52.37 9.07 -13.04
CA SER A 14 -50.99 8.57 -13.19
C SER A 14 -50.14 9.02 -11.97
N ILE A 15 -49.98 8.11 -11.01
CA ILE A 15 -49.00 8.32 -9.93
C ILE A 15 -47.61 8.22 -10.55
N ILE A 16 -46.99 9.38 -10.81
CA ILE A 16 -45.58 9.46 -11.14
C ILE A 16 -44.82 9.22 -9.81
N VAL A 17 -44.43 7.95 -9.61
CA VAL A 17 -43.47 7.63 -8.55
C VAL A 17 -42.13 8.23 -8.95
N PHE A 18 -41.79 9.39 -8.40
CA PHE A 18 -40.43 9.88 -8.37
C PHE A 18 -39.57 8.88 -7.59
N ILE A 19 -38.97 7.93 -8.30
CA ILE A 19 -37.84 7.20 -7.75
C ILE A 19 -36.76 8.29 -7.53
N LYS A 20 -36.64 8.76 -6.29
CA LYS A 20 -35.44 9.45 -5.84
C LYS A 20 -34.28 8.49 -6.10
N GLY A 21 -33.58 8.73 -7.22
CA GLY A 21 -32.28 8.13 -7.43
C GLY A 21 -31.48 8.38 -6.14
N CYS A 22 -30.93 7.34 -5.56
CA CYS A 22 -29.93 7.51 -4.53
C CYS A 22 -28.84 8.38 -5.17
N ASP A 23 -28.83 9.65 -4.85
CA ASP A 23 -27.68 10.51 -5.09
C ASP A 23 -26.52 9.87 -4.37
N ASN A 24 -25.71 9.15 -5.12
CA ASN A 24 -24.40 8.70 -4.71
C ASN A 24 -23.53 9.96 -4.57
N HIS A 25 -23.77 10.74 -3.51
CA HIS A 25 -22.87 11.83 -3.18
C HIS A 25 -21.48 11.22 -3.00
N SER A 26 -20.56 11.67 -3.84
CA SER A 26 -19.14 11.35 -3.74
C SER A 26 -18.72 11.52 -2.27
N LYS A 27 -18.17 10.45 -1.69
CA LYS A 27 -17.69 10.45 -0.31
C LYS A 27 -16.25 10.98 -0.22
N ASN A 28 -15.90 11.92 -1.07
CA ASN A 28 -14.65 12.66 -1.00
C ASN A 28 -14.72 13.67 0.15
N ILE A 29 -13.57 14.08 0.63
CA ILE A 29 -13.39 15.08 1.69
C ILE A 29 -12.65 16.24 1.08
N ASP A 30 -13.32 17.39 0.97
CA ASP A 30 -12.75 18.61 0.43
C ASP A 30 -11.56 19.09 1.27
N PRO A 31 -10.62 19.85 0.68
CA PRO A 31 -9.47 20.35 1.42
C PRO A 31 -9.90 21.30 2.56
N ILE A 32 -9.29 21.13 3.72
CA ILE A 32 -9.44 22.09 4.80
C ILE A 32 -8.77 23.42 4.41
N LYS A 33 -9.13 24.50 5.08
CA LYS A 33 -8.56 25.82 4.84
C LYS A 33 -7.03 25.78 4.85
N GLY A 34 -6.42 26.30 3.78
CA GLY A 34 -4.98 26.33 3.56
C GLY A 34 -4.41 25.13 2.81
N PHE A 35 -5.22 24.12 2.49
CA PHE A 35 -4.81 22.96 1.70
C PHE A 35 -5.36 22.96 0.26
N GLU A 36 -6.07 24.01 -0.14
CA GLU A 36 -6.74 24.09 -1.44
C GLU A 36 -5.75 23.98 -2.61
N LEU A 37 -4.62 24.69 -2.53
CA LEU A 37 -3.60 24.65 -3.57
C LEU A 37 -2.83 23.31 -3.56
N VAL A 38 -2.58 22.74 -2.39
CA VAL A 38 -2.00 21.39 -2.23
C VAL A 38 -2.88 20.35 -2.92
N ALA A 39 -4.19 20.38 -2.64
CA ALA A 39 -5.16 19.48 -3.25
C ALA A 39 -5.20 19.65 -4.78
N LEU A 40 -5.24 20.89 -5.28
CA LEU A 40 -5.25 21.18 -6.71
C LEU A 40 -4.03 20.60 -7.44
N LYS A 41 -2.82 20.79 -6.89
CA LYS A 41 -1.60 20.23 -7.46
C LYS A 41 -1.59 18.69 -7.44
N LEU A 42 -2.11 18.07 -6.37
CA LEU A 42 -2.24 16.62 -6.29
C LEU A 42 -3.26 16.07 -7.28
N GLU A 43 -4.40 16.74 -7.45
CA GLU A 43 -5.41 16.36 -8.43
C GLU A 43 -4.84 16.36 -9.86
N ASP A 44 -4.06 17.38 -10.22
CA ASP A 44 -3.37 17.47 -11.50
C ASP A 44 -2.35 16.33 -11.68
N ALA A 45 -1.53 16.05 -10.65
CA ALA A 45 -0.56 14.97 -10.67
C ALA A 45 -1.22 13.58 -10.79
N ILE A 46 -2.26 13.32 -10.00
CA ILE A 46 -2.96 12.02 -10.00
C ILE A 46 -3.67 11.79 -11.35
N ASN A 47 -4.33 12.82 -11.89
CA ASN A 47 -4.99 12.73 -13.21
C ASN A 47 -3.97 12.49 -14.33
N TYR A 48 -2.78 13.11 -14.24
CA TYR A 48 -1.68 12.85 -15.16
C TYR A 48 -1.24 11.38 -15.09
N GLU A 49 -1.00 10.83 -13.88
CA GLU A 49 -0.58 9.44 -13.70
C GLU A 49 -1.63 8.44 -14.21
N ILE A 50 -2.90 8.66 -13.88
CA ILE A 50 -4.00 7.83 -14.39
C ILE A 50 -4.03 7.81 -15.91
N LYS A 51 -3.95 8.97 -16.55
CA LYS A 51 -4.01 9.08 -18.01
C LYS A 51 -2.76 8.53 -18.69
N SER A 52 -1.58 8.90 -18.22
CA SER A 52 -0.31 8.53 -18.87
C SER A 52 0.02 7.04 -18.72
N LYS A 53 -0.47 6.40 -17.65
CA LYS A 53 -0.15 5.00 -17.32
C LYS A 53 -1.36 4.07 -17.34
N ASN A 54 -2.51 4.57 -17.83
CA ASN A 54 -3.76 3.81 -17.97
C ASN A 54 -4.16 3.07 -16.67
N LEU A 55 -4.29 3.82 -15.57
CA LEU A 55 -4.69 3.27 -14.29
C LEU A 55 -6.21 3.33 -14.11
N ASN A 56 -6.82 2.33 -13.46
CA ASN A 56 -8.27 2.28 -13.26
C ASN A 56 -8.74 3.27 -12.20
N ALA A 57 -8.13 3.19 -11.01
CA ALA A 57 -8.47 4.05 -9.88
C ALA A 57 -7.26 4.31 -9.00
N ILE A 58 -7.22 5.50 -8.44
CA ILE A 58 -6.34 5.90 -7.33
C ILE A 58 -7.22 6.58 -6.29
N SER A 59 -7.02 6.26 -5.00
CA SER A 59 -7.53 7.07 -3.89
C SER A 59 -6.37 7.53 -3.01
N MET A 60 -6.46 8.78 -2.54
CA MET A 60 -5.44 9.39 -1.68
C MET A 60 -6.08 10.11 -0.51
N VAL A 61 -5.39 10.12 0.62
CA VAL A 61 -5.73 10.91 1.81
C VAL A 61 -4.50 11.63 2.34
N LEU A 62 -4.71 12.87 2.76
CA LEU A 62 -3.75 13.66 3.53
C LEU A 62 -4.26 13.81 4.96
N VAL A 63 -3.38 13.61 5.93
CA VAL A 63 -3.67 13.78 7.37
C VAL A 63 -2.75 14.86 7.93
N ASP A 64 -3.36 15.82 8.60
CA ASP A 64 -2.69 16.86 9.39
C ASP A 64 -3.14 16.72 10.84
N ASP A 65 -2.27 16.20 11.69
CA ASP A 65 -2.50 15.81 13.09
C ASP A 65 -3.73 14.89 13.23
N GLN A 66 -4.82 15.39 13.79
CA GLN A 66 -6.05 14.63 14.05
C GLN A 66 -7.16 14.92 13.02
N LYS A 67 -6.80 15.46 11.84
CA LYS A 67 -7.74 15.83 10.80
C LYS A 67 -7.36 15.21 9.47
N ILE A 68 -8.36 14.77 8.73
CA ILE A 68 -8.21 14.55 7.30
C ILE A 68 -8.16 15.91 6.64
N ALA A 69 -6.99 16.30 6.13
CA ALA A 69 -6.80 17.57 5.45
C ALA A 69 -7.44 17.56 4.05
N TRP A 70 -7.46 16.42 3.40
CA TRP A 70 -8.09 16.16 2.11
C TRP A 70 -8.16 14.67 1.83
N ALA A 71 -9.21 14.19 1.16
CA ALA A 71 -9.28 12.82 0.66
C ALA A 71 -10.14 12.71 -0.59
N LYS A 72 -9.62 12.05 -1.63
CA LYS A 72 -10.33 11.93 -2.91
C LYS A 72 -9.97 10.64 -3.65
N GLY A 73 -10.98 10.09 -4.35
CA GLY A 73 -10.79 9.03 -5.32
C GLY A 73 -10.87 9.57 -6.75
N PHE A 74 -10.10 8.95 -7.65
CA PHE A 74 -9.95 9.29 -9.05
C PHE A 74 -10.11 8.06 -9.91
N GLY A 75 -10.62 8.23 -11.15
CA GLY A 75 -10.90 7.13 -12.05
C GLY A 75 -12.15 6.36 -11.62
N TYR A 76 -12.14 5.04 -11.81
CA TYR A 76 -13.32 4.19 -11.61
C TYR A 76 -13.00 3.00 -10.71
N GLU A 77 -13.77 2.85 -9.61
CA GLU A 77 -13.71 1.61 -8.78
C GLU A 77 -14.31 0.41 -9.54
N ASP A 78 -15.23 0.65 -10.46
CA ASP A 78 -15.73 -0.34 -11.42
C ASP A 78 -15.78 0.29 -12.83
N PRO A 79 -14.75 0.11 -13.66
CA PRO A 79 -14.70 0.68 -15.01
C PRO A 79 -15.82 0.19 -15.93
N LYS A 80 -16.23 -1.10 -15.79
CA LYS A 80 -17.29 -1.69 -16.63
C LYS A 80 -18.64 -1.05 -16.36
N ARG A 81 -18.94 -0.80 -15.08
CA ARG A 81 -20.20 -0.16 -14.64
C ARG A 81 -20.10 1.36 -14.57
N LYS A 82 -18.94 1.95 -14.88
CA LYS A 82 -18.63 3.39 -14.79
C LYS A 82 -18.90 3.97 -13.39
N ILE A 83 -18.63 3.19 -12.34
CA ILE A 83 -18.73 3.65 -10.96
C ILE A 83 -17.43 4.35 -10.62
N LYS A 84 -17.50 5.65 -10.31
CA LYS A 84 -16.32 6.45 -9.93
C LYS A 84 -15.77 6.01 -8.60
N ALA A 85 -14.45 6.02 -8.47
CA ALA A 85 -13.78 5.86 -7.20
C ALA A 85 -13.93 7.12 -6.33
N ASP A 86 -14.01 6.92 -5.01
CA ASP A 86 -14.02 8.00 -4.01
C ASP A 86 -13.08 7.68 -2.85
N ALA A 87 -13.03 8.53 -1.83
CA ALA A 87 -12.17 8.34 -0.65
C ALA A 87 -12.54 7.11 0.19
N ASN A 88 -13.75 6.56 0.03
CA ASN A 88 -14.22 5.34 0.71
C ASN A 88 -14.25 4.11 -0.21
N THR A 89 -13.71 4.20 -1.41
CA THR A 89 -13.44 3.01 -2.23
C THR A 89 -12.48 2.09 -1.49
N VAL A 90 -12.83 0.82 -1.39
CA VAL A 90 -12.03 -0.18 -0.67
C VAL A 90 -10.99 -0.79 -1.60
N TYR A 91 -9.80 -0.99 -1.09
CA TYR A 91 -8.68 -1.64 -1.76
C TYR A 91 -8.12 -2.77 -0.89
N ARG A 92 -7.47 -3.75 -1.49
CA ARG A 92 -6.60 -4.67 -0.76
C ARG A 92 -5.28 -3.95 -0.53
N VAL A 93 -4.94 -3.68 0.73
CA VAL A 93 -3.76 -2.84 1.03
C VAL A 93 -2.46 -3.64 1.18
N GLY A 94 -2.51 -4.95 0.93
CA GLY A 94 -1.34 -5.81 0.92
C GLY A 94 -0.53 -5.70 2.21
N SER A 95 0.77 -5.57 2.10
CA SER A 95 1.70 -5.59 3.23
C SER A 95 1.54 -4.48 4.26
N VAL A 96 0.73 -3.45 4.01
CA VAL A 96 0.32 -2.50 5.06
C VAL A 96 -0.39 -3.21 6.21
N SER A 97 -0.97 -4.39 5.97
CA SER A 97 -1.54 -5.30 6.97
C SER A 97 -0.62 -5.60 8.14
N LYS A 98 0.70 -5.69 7.88
CA LYS A 98 1.73 -6.04 8.88
C LYS A 98 1.76 -5.06 10.04
N LEU A 99 1.57 -3.77 9.76
CA LEU A 99 1.55 -2.73 10.79
C LEU A 99 0.50 -2.99 11.87
N PHE A 100 -0.65 -3.51 11.45
CA PHE A 100 -1.75 -3.86 12.33
C PHE A 100 -1.52 -5.16 13.08
N THR A 101 -0.96 -6.17 12.41
CA THR A 101 -0.57 -7.45 13.02
C THR A 101 0.44 -7.23 14.13
N ASP A 102 1.48 -6.46 13.83
CA ASP A 102 2.56 -6.20 14.77
C ASP A 102 2.08 -5.33 15.96
N MET A 103 1.20 -4.35 15.69
CA MET A 103 0.54 -3.59 16.77
C MET A 103 -0.28 -4.49 17.70
N ALA A 104 -0.92 -5.53 17.17
CA ALA A 104 -1.68 -6.48 17.99
C ALA A 104 -0.78 -7.31 18.92
N ILE A 105 0.39 -7.72 18.46
CA ILE A 105 1.42 -8.35 19.33
C ILE A 105 1.89 -7.36 20.39
N MET A 106 2.19 -6.13 20.02
CA MET A 106 2.70 -5.12 20.94
C MET A 106 1.69 -4.76 22.04
N GLN A 107 0.39 -4.84 21.79
CA GLN A 107 -0.63 -4.74 22.84
C GLN A 107 -0.52 -5.87 23.88
N ARG A 108 0.04 -7.04 23.52
CA ARG A 108 0.23 -8.17 24.42
C ARG A 108 1.54 -8.04 25.19
N VAL A 109 2.56 -7.46 24.56
CA VAL A 109 3.81 -7.06 25.24
C VAL A 109 3.51 -6.06 26.35
N GLU A 110 2.67 -5.04 26.10
CA GLU A 110 2.25 -4.09 27.14
C GLU A 110 1.61 -4.71 28.38
N LYS A 111 1.02 -5.88 28.23
CA LYS A 111 0.37 -6.62 29.33
C LYS A 111 1.29 -7.62 30.01
N GLY A 112 2.53 -7.76 29.53
CA GLY A 112 3.45 -8.78 29.99
C GLY A 112 3.04 -10.22 29.62
N GLU A 113 2.15 -10.37 28.62
CA GLU A 113 1.67 -11.67 28.13
C GLU A 113 2.62 -12.24 27.06
N ILE A 114 3.41 -11.38 26.41
CA ILE A 114 4.42 -11.73 25.40
C ILE A 114 5.72 -10.98 25.71
N ASP A 115 6.84 -11.69 25.68
CA ASP A 115 8.18 -11.15 25.56
C ASP A 115 8.65 -11.35 24.11
N LEU A 116 9.09 -10.28 23.47
CA LEU A 116 9.51 -10.31 22.06
C LEU A 116 10.80 -11.09 21.83
N ASP A 117 11.60 -11.24 22.85
CA ASP A 117 12.95 -11.80 22.79
C ASP A 117 13.02 -13.26 23.24
N GLU A 118 11.91 -13.80 23.75
CA GLU A 118 11.79 -15.23 24.03
C GLU A 118 11.78 -16.04 22.72
N PRO A 119 12.35 -17.27 22.76
CA PRO A 119 12.23 -18.20 21.63
C PRO A 119 10.77 -18.40 21.23
N ILE A 120 10.48 -18.42 19.93
CA ILE A 120 9.11 -18.57 19.42
C ILE A 120 8.42 -19.84 19.95
N GLN A 121 9.18 -20.88 20.25
CA GLN A 121 8.66 -22.13 20.82
C GLN A 121 8.00 -21.95 22.19
N THR A 122 8.31 -20.87 22.92
CA THR A 122 7.60 -20.50 24.16
C THR A 122 6.11 -20.29 23.89
N TYR A 123 5.75 -19.78 22.71
CA TYR A 123 4.36 -19.49 22.31
C TYR A 123 3.79 -20.52 21.34
N LEU A 124 4.62 -21.12 20.51
CA LEU A 124 4.27 -22.11 19.50
C LEU A 124 5.23 -23.32 19.62
N PRO A 125 5.00 -24.24 20.57
CA PRO A 125 5.94 -25.34 20.84
C PRO A 125 6.24 -26.24 19.64
N ASP A 126 5.26 -26.42 18.75
CA ASP A 126 5.39 -27.25 17.54
C ASP A 126 6.07 -26.54 16.37
N PHE A 127 6.29 -25.22 16.45
CA PHE A 127 6.93 -24.45 15.40
C PHE A 127 8.45 -24.57 15.49
N ASN A 128 9.02 -25.56 14.84
CA ASN A 128 10.45 -25.86 14.90
C ASN A 128 11.07 -26.08 13.52
N PRO A 129 11.22 -24.99 12.71
CA PRO A 129 11.92 -25.09 11.42
C PRO A 129 13.41 -25.44 11.63
N LEU A 130 14.04 -26.04 10.61
CA LEU A 130 15.45 -26.42 10.71
C LEU A 130 16.33 -25.18 10.86
N ASN A 131 16.81 -24.97 12.07
CA ASN A 131 17.74 -23.89 12.43
C ASN A 131 19.14 -24.45 12.64
N PRO A 132 20.09 -24.29 11.68
CA PRO A 132 21.47 -24.77 11.85
C PRO A 132 22.33 -23.83 12.70
N TYR A 133 21.76 -22.71 13.16
CA TYR A 133 22.45 -21.70 13.96
C TYR A 133 22.09 -21.85 15.44
N LYS A 134 22.90 -21.24 16.32
CA LYS A 134 22.64 -21.27 17.76
C LYS A 134 21.58 -20.22 18.18
N THR A 135 21.46 -19.13 17.43
CA THR A 135 20.53 -18.03 17.70
C THR A 135 19.09 -18.51 17.53
N PRO A 136 18.25 -18.45 18.57
CA PRO A 136 16.84 -18.81 18.44
C PRO A 136 16.07 -17.83 17.57
N ILE A 137 14.90 -18.26 17.08
CA ILE A 137 13.97 -17.39 16.38
C ILE A 137 13.05 -16.71 17.40
N THR A 138 12.89 -15.37 17.29
CA THR A 138 12.05 -14.57 18.20
C THR A 138 11.02 -13.73 17.44
N LEU A 139 9.99 -13.25 18.15
CA LEU A 139 8.99 -12.36 17.55
C LEU A 139 9.59 -11.03 17.09
N ARG A 140 10.53 -10.44 17.85
CA ARG A 140 11.24 -9.22 17.47
C ARG A 140 11.92 -9.36 16.10
N GLN A 141 12.64 -10.48 15.92
CA GLN A 141 13.32 -10.77 14.66
C GLN A 141 12.32 -10.94 13.50
N MET A 142 11.18 -11.58 13.74
CA MET A 142 10.13 -11.76 12.72
C MET A 142 9.52 -10.45 12.29
N MET A 143 9.12 -9.59 13.24
CA MET A 143 8.47 -8.31 12.97
C MET A 143 9.42 -7.23 12.43
N SER A 144 10.74 -7.44 12.54
CA SER A 144 11.77 -6.58 11.93
C SER A 144 12.47 -7.22 10.71
N HIS A 145 11.96 -8.37 10.23
CA HIS A 145 12.49 -9.09 9.07
C HIS A 145 13.92 -9.59 9.21
N ARG A 146 14.31 -10.05 10.41
CA ARG A 146 15.65 -10.55 10.72
C ARG A 146 15.67 -11.99 11.26
N SER A 147 14.57 -12.72 11.12
CA SER A 147 14.41 -14.08 11.67
C SER A 147 15.13 -15.19 10.89
N GLY A 148 15.60 -14.93 9.68
CA GLY A 148 16.17 -15.96 8.82
C GLY A 148 15.15 -16.88 8.13
N LEU A 149 13.84 -16.71 8.36
CA LEU A 149 12.80 -17.46 7.69
C LEU A 149 12.72 -17.09 6.20
N LEU A 150 12.27 -18.06 5.38
CA LEU A 150 12.04 -17.85 3.95
C LEU A 150 11.03 -16.69 3.73
N ARG A 151 11.06 -16.13 2.50
CA ARG A 151 10.20 -14.99 2.16
C ARG A 151 8.72 -15.34 2.17
N GLU A 152 8.35 -16.43 1.48
CA GLU A 152 6.96 -16.87 1.34
C GLU A 152 6.77 -18.24 2.00
N PRO A 153 5.63 -18.50 2.67
CA PRO A 153 5.32 -19.85 3.13
C PRO A 153 5.14 -20.79 1.93
N ARG A 154 5.30 -22.09 2.12
CA ARG A 154 5.18 -23.08 1.03
C ARG A 154 3.73 -23.23 0.55
N LYS A 155 2.75 -22.99 1.43
CA LYS A 155 1.31 -23.01 1.14
C LYS A 155 0.67 -21.71 1.62
N GLY A 156 -0.45 -21.35 1.00
CA GLY A 156 -1.18 -20.12 1.36
C GLY A 156 -0.48 -18.82 0.95
N ASN A 157 0.44 -18.90 -0.01
CA ASN A 157 1.17 -17.77 -0.58
C ASN A 157 0.47 -17.23 -1.84
N TYR A 158 1.15 -16.36 -2.60
CA TYR A 158 0.64 -15.74 -3.83
C TYR A 158 0.46 -16.69 -5.01
N PHE A 159 1.00 -17.91 -4.97
CA PHE A 159 1.06 -18.82 -6.12
C PHE A 159 0.10 -20.01 -5.99
N THR A 160 -0.70 -20.06 -4.93
CA THR A 160 -1.67 -21.11 -4.68
C THR A 160 -3.03 -20.47 -4.41
N ASP A 161 -4.08 -20.98 -5.07
CA ASP A 161 -5.47 -20.57 -4.94
C ASP A 161 -6.28 -21.49 -4.00
N ASP A 162 -5.62 -22.42 -3.33
CA ASP A 162 -6.22 -23.26 -2.32
C ASP A 162 -6.65 -22.42 -1.10
N GLU A 163 -7.88 -22.56 -0.64
CA GLU A 163 -8.34 -22.00 0.64
C GLU A 163 -7.64 -22.72 1.79
N ILE A 164 -6.54 -22.15 2.26
CA ILE A 164 -5.70 -22.73 3.30
C ILE A 164 -5.79 -21.89 4.57
N SER A 165 -6.03 -22.56 5.71
CA SER A 165 -6.04 -21.90 7.03
C SER A 165 -4.68 -21.31 7.39
N LEU A 166 -4.68 -20.29 8.27
CA LEU A 166 -3.45 -19.70 8.80
C LEU A 166 -2.57 -20.77 9.50
N LYS A 167 -3.19 -21.71 10.22
CA LYS A 167 -2.51 -22.88 10.83
C LYS A 167 -1.76 -23.69 9.79
N ALA A 168 -2.44 -24.16 8.73
CA ALA A 168 -1.83 -24.97 7.67
C ALA A 168 -0.73 -24.20 6.90
N THR A 169 -0.89 -22.88 6.77
CA THR A 169 0.14 -22.01 6.21
C THR A 169 1.41 -22.02 7.07
N VAL A 170 1.27 -21.84 8.39
CA VAL A 170 2.40 -21.85 9.33
C VAL A 170 3.05 -23.24 9.41
N GLU A 171 2.26 -24.31 9.47
CA GLU A 171 2.76 -25.69 9.44
C GLU A 171 3.58 -25.98 8.17
N SER A 172 3.23 -25.35 7.05
CA SER A 172 3.99 -25.50 5.79
C SER A 172 5.40 -24.90 5.83
N ILE A 173 5.70 -24.05 6.81
CA ILE A 173 7.02 -23.44 7.01
C ILE A 173 7.97 -24.40 7.76
N ILE A 174 7.44 -25.24 8.65
CA ILE A 174 8.22 -26.12 9.54
C ILE A 174 9.28 -26.97 8.80
N PRO A 175 8.97 -27.60 7.64
CA PRO A 175 9.99 -28.38 6.93
C PRO A 175 11.06 -27.54 6.21
N SER A 176 11.09 -26.23 6.46
CA SER A 176 12.05 -25.34 5.81
C SER A 176 13.27 -25.10 6.67
N LYS A 177 14.42 -24.91 6.01
CA LYS A 177 15.66 -24.49 6.66
C LYS A 177 15.74 -22.96 6.66
N LEU A 178 16.27 -22.36 7.73
CA LEU A 178 16.59 -20.93 7.74
C LEU A 178 17.56 -20.58 6.61
N ILE A 179 17.30 -19.48 5.92
CA ILE A 179 18.09 -19.02 4.76
C ILE A 179 19.33 -18.21 5.18
N HIS A 180 19.36 -17.74 6.41
CA HIS A 180 20.50 -17.10 7.07
C HIS A 180 20.34 -17.15 8.58
N GLU A 181 21.41 -16.88 9.31
CA GLU A 181 21.36 -16.76 10.77
C GLU A 181 20.43 -15.64 11.20
N PRO A 182 19.56 -15.85 12.21
CA PRO A 182 18.77 -14.79 12.80
C PRO A 182 19.66 -13.59 13.20
N GLU A 183 19.14 -12.37 13.08
CA GLU A 183 19.81 -11.09 13.33
C GLU A 183 20.92 -10.70 12.36
N SER A 184 21.53 -11.63 11.62
CA SER A 184 22.69 -11.35 10.78
C SER A 184 22.42 -10.35 9.67
N LYS A 185 21.20 -10.34 9.09
CA LYS A 185 20.79 -9.41 8.03
C LYS A 185 19.27 -9.29 7.91
N THR A 186 18.82 -8.18 7.34
CA THR A 186 17.41 -7.95 7.01
C THR A 186 17.04 -8.67 5.73
N LYS A 187 16.05 -9.56 5.79
CA LYS A 187 15.42 -10.23 4.64
C LYS A 187 13.92 -10.32 4.85
N TYR A 188 13.21 -9.54 4.07
CA TYR A 188 11.75 -9.45 4.14
C TYR A 188 11.09 -10.84 4.09
N SER A 189 10.18 -11.11 5.03
CA SER A 189 9.51 -12.41 5.16
C SER A 189 8.02 -12.26 5.44
N ASN A 190 7.17 -12.69 4.51
CA ASN A 190 5.74 -12.85 4.72
C ASN A 190 5.45 -14.08 5.60
N ALA A 191 6.26 -15.14 5.44
CA ALA A 191 6.19 -16.33 6.27
C ALA A 191 6.36 -16.00 7.77
N ALA A 192 7.33 -15.13 8.12
CA ALA A 192 7.53 -14.68 9.49
C ALA A 192 6.28 -14.00 10.07
N ILE A 193 5.64 -13.10 9.31
CA ILE A 193 4.44 -12.40 9.79
C ILE A 193 3.21 -13.32 9.85
N ALA A 194 3.14 -14.36 9.03
CA ALA A 194 2.13 -15.40 9.20
C ALA A 194 2.26 -16.09 10.57
N VAL A 195 3.49 -16.42 11.00
CA VAL A 195 3.78 -16.98 12.33
C VAL A 195 3.41 -15.99 13.44
N VAL A 196 3.77 -14.71 13.29
CA VAL A 196 3.42 -13.64 14.24
C VAL A 196 1.90 -13.58 14.47
N GLY A 197 1.10 -13.56 13.39
CA GLY A 197 -0.36 -13.55 13.52
C GLY A 197 -0.95 -14.86 14.05
N TYR A 198 -0.34 -16.01 13.72
CA TYR A 198 -0.76 -17.29 14.26
C TYR A 198 -0.49 -17.41 15.77
N THR A 199 0.55 -16.75 16.28
CA THR A 199 0.80 -16.65 17.72
C THR A 199 -0.41 -16.07 18.47
N LEU A 200 -1.06 -15.02 17.92
CA LEU A 200 -2.29 -14.46 18.48
C LEU A 200 -3.44 -15.47 18.47
N GLU A 201 -3.59 -16.20 17.35
CA GLU A 201 -4.67 -17.19 17.18
C GLU A 201 -4.55 -18.32 18.23
N VAL A 202 -3.34 -18.80 18.46
CA VAL A 202 -3.06 -19.87 19.43
C VAL A 202 -3.22 -19.40 20.88
N LEU A 203 -2.62 -18.29 21.25
CA LEU A 203 -2.65 -17.77 22.63
C LEU A 203 -4.06 -17.39 23.08
N TYR A 204 -4.89 -16.87 22.19
CA TYR A 204 -6.22 -16.38 22.54
C TYR A 204 -7.36 -17.28 22.06
N GLN A 205 -7.05 -18.45 21.47
CA GLN A 205 -8.01 -19.43 20.97
C GLN A 205 -9.15 -18.77 20.15
N THR A 206 -8.77 -17.75 19.38
CA THR A 206 -9.69 -16.93 18.61
C THR A 206 -9.14 -16.79 17.19
N PRO A 207 -9.93 -17.07 16.13
CA PRO A 207 -9.49 -16.89 14.77
C PRO A 207 -8.91 -15.49 14.55
N TYR A 208 -7.76 -15.40 13.88
CA TYR A 208 -7.00 -14.17 13.68
C TYR A 208 -7.87 -13.01 13.19
N VAL A 209 -8.73 -13.26 12.18
CA VAL A 209 -9.62 -12.23 11.62
C VAL A 209 -10.56 -11.63 12.67
N LYS A 210 -11.13 -12.47 13.54
CA LYS A 210 -12.03 -12.02 14.64
C LYS A 210 -11.27 -11.25 15.70
N TYR A 211 -10.05 -11.72 16.02
CA TYR A 211 -9.17 -11.05 16.96
C TYR A 211 -8.83 -9.63 16.48
N MET A 212 -8.37 -9.49 15.24
CA MET A 212 -8.00 -8.21 14.63
C MET A 212 -9.17 -7.24 14.52
N GLN A 213 -10.35 -7.75 14.15
CA GLN A 213 -11.56 -6.94 14.09
C GLN A 213 -11.84 -6.27 15.45
N LYS A 214 -11.89 -7.07 16.51
CA LYS A 214 -12.28 -6.62 17.86
C LYS A 214 -11.21 -5.77 18.54
N HIS A 215 -9.95 -6.20 18.47
CA HIS A 215 -8.87 -5.64 19.28
C HIS A 215 -8.08 -4.54 18.59
N ILE A 216 -8.16 -4.45 17.25
CA ILE A 216 -7.43 -3.45 16.46
C ILE A 216 -8.40 -2.56 15.68
N LEU A 217 -9.12 -3.09 14.70
CA LEU A 217 -9.88 -2.24 13.77
C LEU A 217 -10.99 -1.45 14.47
N GLU A 218 -11.76 -2.08 15.36
CA GLU A 218 -12.80 -1.38 16.14
C GLU A 218 -12.21 -0.35 17.11
N LYS A 219 -11.06 -0.66 17.72
CA LYS A 219 -10.38 0.27 18.64
C LYS A 219 -9.85 1.53 17.95
N ILE A 220 -9.42 1.38 16.71
CA ILE A 220 -8.99 2.52 15.85
C ILE A 220 -10.21 3.24 15.26
N GLY A 221 -11.36 2.58 15.17
CA GLY A 221 -12.57 3.08 14.50
C GLY A 221 -12.58 2.84 12.99
N MET A 222 -11.84 1.83 12.50
CA MET A 222 -11.76 1.44 11.08
C MET A 222 -12.95 0.56 10.67
N SER A 223 -14.14 1.15 10.70
CA SER A 223 -15.41 0.42 10.48
C SER A 223 -15.67 -0.02 9.03
N ASN A 224 -14.87 0.46 8.07
CA ASN A 224 -14.95 0.09 6.65
C ASN A 224 -13.80 -0.82 6.22
N SER A 225 -13.10 -1.41 7.18
CA SER A 225 -11.95 -2.28 6.95
C SER A 225 -12.16 -3.66 7.56
N ALA A 226 -11.51 -4.69 7.00
CA ALA A 226 -11.56 -6.07 7.50
C ALA A 226 -10.36 -6.86 6.98
N PHE A 227 -9.97 -7.92 7.71
CA PHE A 227 -8.95 -8.90 7.28
C PHE A 227 -9.52 -10.08 6.48
N ALA A 228 -10.81 -10.07 6.22
CA ALA A 228 -11.47 -11.01 5.32
C ALA A 228 -12.63 -10.30 4.59
N PRO A 229 -12.97 -10.74 3.37
CA PRO A 229 -14.06 -10.14 2.62
C PRO A 229 -15.40 -10.39 3.33
N ASN A 230 -16.26 -9.38 3.31
CA ASN A 230 -17.66 -9.45 3.74
C ASN A 230 -18.53 -8.63 2.78
N LYS A 231 -19.85 -8.68 2.91
CA LYS A 231 -20.76 -7.97 2.01
C LYS A 231 -20.46 -6.48 1.90
N LYS A 232 -20.15 -5.82 3.02
CA LYS A 232 -19.81 -4.39 3.05
C LYS A 232 -18.53 -4.09 2.30
N ILE A 233 -17.47 -4.88 2.54
CA ILE A 233 -16.18 -4.75 1.85
C ILE A 233 -16.34 -4.98 0.35
N ILE A 234 -16.95 -6.10 -0.06
CA ILE A 234 -17.10 -6.49 -1.46
C ILE A 234 -17.92 -5.46 -2.25
N SER A 235 -18.93 -4.83 -1.63
CA SER A 235 -19.78 -3.84 -2.30
C SER A 235 -19.04 -2.57 -2.72
N ARG A 236 -17.88 -2.26 -2.11
CA ARG A 236 -17.06 -1.09 -2.34
C ARG A 236 -15.63 -1.43 -2.81
N LEU A 237 -15.35 -2.73 -2.99
CA LEU A 237 -14.03 -3.18 -3.44
C LEU A 237 -13.80 -2.80 -4.91
N ALA A 238 -12.75 -2.03 -5.15
CA ALA A 238 -12.34 -1.66 -6.50
C ALA A 238 -12.09 -2.90 -7.37
N LYS A 239 -12.53 -2.86 -8.62
CA LYS A 239 -12.24 -3.89 -9.63
C LYS A 239 -10.82 -3.67 -10.14
N ALA A 240 -9.94 -4.55 -9.72
CA ALA A 240 -8.53 -4.43 -9.97
C ALA A 240 -8.10 -5.18 -11.24
N ASN A 241 -7.05 -4.68 -11.86
CA ASN A 241 -6.44 -5.28 -13.04
C ASN A 241 -4.98 -5.66 -12.79
N MET A 242 -4.62 -6.76 -13.40
CA MET A 242 -3.23 -7.16 -13.63
C MET A 242 -2.91 -7.00 -15.12
N TRP A 243 -1.65 -7.14 -15.45
CA TRP A 243 -1.15 -7.09 -16.80
C TRP A 243 0.09 -7.95 -16.95
N SER A 244 0.23 -8.49 -18.13
CA SER A 244 1.39 -9.23 -18.55
C SER A 244 2.47 -8.27 -19.08
N TYR A 245 3.70 -8.76 -19.18
CA TYR A 245 4.82 -7.99 -19.71
C TYR A 245 4.60 -7.50 -21.16
N ASP A 246 3.73 -8.19 -21.94
CA ASP A 246 3.29 -7.79 -23.27
C ASP A 246 2.11 -6.79 -23.27
N ASN A 247 1.83 -6.17 -22.12
CA ASN A 247 0.80 -5.14 -21.87
C ASN A 247 -0.66 -5.63 -22.03
N ARG A 248 -0.94 -6.93 -22.04
CA ARG A 248 -2.33 -7.41 -21.94
C ARG A 248 -2.86 -7.17 -20.53
N ILE A 249 -4.08 -6.66 -20.45
CA ILE A 249 -4.78 -6.35 -19.20
C ILE A 249 -5.81 -7.44 -18.92
N PHE A 250 -5.83 -7.96 -17.71
CA PHE A 250 -6.80 -8.95 -17.25
C PHE A 250 -7.25 -8.67 -15.81
N ALA A 251 -8.41 -9.21 -15.43
CA ALA A 251 -8.93 -9.02 -14.08
C ALA A 251 -8.01 -9.68 -13.05
N ALA A 252 -7.75 -8.97 -11.96
CA ALA A 252 -6.96 -9.55 -10.86
C ALA A 252 -7.72 -10.70 -10.18
N PRO A 253 -7.04 -11.78 -9.76
CA PRO A 253 -7.64 -12.85 -9.00
C PRO A 253 -8.12 -12.36 -7.63
N THR A 254 -9.17 -13.00 -7.11
CA THR A 254 -9.85 -12.60 -5.87
C THR A 254 -9.71 -13.60 -4.73
N PHE A 255 -8.88 -14.63 -4.87
CA PHE A 255 -8.68 -15.61 -3.82
C PHE A 255 -7.98 -15.01 -2.58
N GLU A 256 -8.23 -15.62 -1.43
CA GLU A 256 -7.65 -15.19 -0.16
C GLU A 256 -6.32 -15.91 0.09
N LEU A 257 -5.40 -15.18 0.76
CA LEU A 257 -4.11 -15.76 1.15
C LEU A 257 -4.24 -16.50 2.48
N GLY A 258 -3.60 -17.66 2.63
CA GLY A 258 -3.47 -18.33 3.92
C GLY A 258 -2.59 -17.53 4.90
N MET A 259 -1.63 -16.75 4.40
CA MET A 259 -0.81 -15.80 5.19
C MET A 259 -1.55 -14.48 5.47
N ILE A 260 -2.79 -14.56 5.93
CA ILE A 260 -3.68 -13.41 6.23
C ILE A 260 -2.98 -12.26 6.95
N PRO A 261 -2.19 -12.50 8.04
CA PRO A 261 -1.53 -11.43 8.80
C PRO A 261 -0.56 -10.59 7.98
N ALA A 262 0.00 -11.17 6.92
CA ALA A 262 1.01 -10.52 6.11
C ALA A 262 0.46 -9.63 5.00
N GLY A 263 -0.85 -9.79 4.60
CA GLY A 263 -1.30 -9.10 3.40
C GLY A 263 -2.80 -8.97 3.14
N SER A 264 -3.69 -9.45 4.01
CA SER A 264 -5.12 -9.57 3.66
C SER A 264 -6.02 -8.45 4.19
N LEU A 265 -5.49 -7.31 4.64
CA LEU A 265 -6.31 -6.18 5.04
C LEU A 265 -6.97 -5.51 3.82
N TYR A 266 -8.27 -5.32 3.91
CA TYR A 266 -9.10 -4.50 3.04
C TYR A 266 -9.38 -3.18 3.73
N ALA A 267 -9.09 -2.04 3.10
CA ALA A 267 -9.33 -0.73 3.69
C ALA A 267 -9.53 0.36 2.63
N PRO A 268 -10.39 1.37 2.90
CA PRO A 268 -10.37 2.63 2.20
C PRO A 268 -9.28 3.55 2.79
N VAL A 269 -8.86 4.56 2.03
CA VAL A 269 -7.85 5.53 2.52
C VAL A 269 -8.33 6.32 3.74
N THR A 270 -9.64 6.53 3.90
CA THR A 270 -10.22 7.20 5.08
C THR A 270 -10.04 6.41 6.38
N ASP A 271 -10.03 5.08 6.32
CA ASP A 271 -9.74 4.26 7.50
C ASP A 271 -8.21 4.20 7.76
N LEU A 272 -7.38 4.18 6.71
CA LEU A 272 -5.93 4.33 6.85
C LEU A 272 -5.54 5.67 7.50
N ALA A 273 -6.31 6.74 7.23
CA ALA A 273 -6.14 8.02 7.90
C ALA A 273 -6.33 7.90 9.42
N LYS A 274 -7.35 7.18 9.88
CA LYS A 274 -7.58 6.95 11.32
C LYS A 274 -6.40 6.22 11.97
N PHE A 275 -5.81 5.25 11.27
CA PHE A 275 -4.60 4.61 11.77
C PHE A 275 -3.43 5.61 11.91
N MET A 276 -3.21 6.49 10.93
CA MET A 276 -2.17 7.52 11.04
C MET A 276 -2.45 8.50 12.19
N MET A 277 -3.71 8.86 12.44
CA MET A 277 -4.09 9.69 13.59
C MET A 277 -3.74 9.04 14.94
N ILE A 278 -3.84 7.69 15.05
CA ILE A 278 -3.36 6.95 16.24
C ILE A 278 -1.85 7.15 16.43
N LEU A 279 -1.07 7.12 15.35
CA LEU A 279 0.38 7.36 15.43
C LEU A 279 0.67 8.78 15.95
N PHE A 280 -0.08 9.78 15.49
CA PHE A 280 0.11 11.20 15.84
C PHE A 280 -0.40 11.54 17.25
N SER A 281 -1.41 10.82 17.74
CA SER A 281 -1.92 10.95 19.11
C SER A 281 -1.15 10.12 20.13
N LYS A 282 0.04 9.60 19.76
CA LYS A 282 0.87 8.73 20.59
C LYS A 282 0.10 7.48 21.07
N GLY A 283 -0.65 6.87 20.17
CA GLY A 283 -1.38 5.63 20.40
C GLY A 283 -2.81 5.79 20.93
N LYS A 284 -3.31 7.01 21.15
CA LYS A 284 -4.66 7.25 21.68
C LYS A 284 -5.68 7.20 20.54
N GLY A 285 -6.68 6.33 20.67
CA GLY A 285 -7.81 6.19 19.75
C GLY A 285 -9.10 6.79 20.30
N PRO A 286 -10.21 6.67 19.56
CA PRO A 286 -11.49 7.25 19.95
C PRO A 286 -12.07 6.64 21.24
N HIS A 287 -11.64 5.45 21.62
CA HIS A 287 -12.11 4.70 22.79
C HIS A 287 -11.03 4.48 23.87
N GLY A 288 -10.01 5.32 23.91
CA GLY A 288 -8.86 5.18 24.79
C GLY A 288 -7.59 4.75 24.02
N TYR A 289 -6.56 4.34 24.76
CA TYR A 289 -5.32 3.89 24.12
C TYR A 289 -5.53 2.61 23.33
N VAL A 290 -5.14 2.63 22.06
CA VAL A 290 -4.98 1.43 21.22
C VAL A 290 -3.64 0.76 21.55
N ILE A 291 -2.63 1.59 21.78
CA ILE A 291 -1.28 1.21 22.19
C ILE A 291 -0.70 2.33 23.06
N LYS A 292 0.15 2.00 24.05
CA LYS A 292 0.77 3.02 24.89
C LYS A 292 1.85 3.80 24.15
N PRO A 293 2.13 5.07 24.56
CA PRO A 293 3.14 5.89 23.91
C PRO A 293 4.54 5.24 23.86
N GLU A 294 4.94 4.59 24.95
CA GLU A 294 6.26 3.95 25.07
C GLU A 294 6.38 2.78 24.09
N THR A 295 5.33 1.96 23.98
CA THR A 295 5.27 0.81 23.08
C THR A 295 5.23 1.26 21.61
N LEU A 296 4.47 2.31 21.31
CA LEU A 296 4.48 2.89 19.97
C LEU A 296 5.86 3.44 19.60
N ASN A 297 6.54 4.09 20.57
CA ASN A 297 7.90 4.58 20.35
C ASN A 297 8.89 3.43 20.08
N GLU A 298 8.74 2.29 20.77
CA GLU A 298 9.52 1.08 20.46
C GLU A 298 9.26 0.58 19.04
N MET A 299 7.98 0.57 18.58
CA MET A 299 7.64 0.14 17.23
C MET A 299 8.29 0.99 16.14
N ILE A 300 8.40 2.31 16.34
CA ILE A 300 8.99 3.24 15.36
C ILE A 300 10.48 3.49 15.59
N SER A 301 11.09 2.81 16.54
CA SER A 301 12.53 2.86 16.80
C SER A 301 13.27 1.78 15.99
N PRO A 302 14.52 2.05 15.56
CA PRO A 302 15.29 1.08 14.81
C PRO A 302 15.57 -0.16 15.63
N GLN A 303 15.43 -1.32 14.99
CA GLN A 303 15.78 -2.61 15.57
C GLN A 303 17.12 -3.09 15.01
N PHE A 304 17.89 -3.82 15.84
CA PHE A 304 19.14 -4.47 15.43
C PHE A 304 20.15 -3.54 14.74
N GLY A 305 20.44 -2.39 15.34
CA GLY A 305 21.52 -1.49 14.90
C GLY A 305 21.19 -0.61 13.68
N GLY A 306 19.92 -0.48 13.32
CA GLY A 306 19.44 0.50 12.33
C GLY A 306 19.59 1.94 12.84
N SER A 307 19.32 2.92 11.99
CA SER A 307 19.19 4.33 12.36
C SER A 307 17.72 4.77 12.34
N ARG A 308 17.41 5.91 12.95
CA ARG A 308 16.04 6.47 12.92
C ARG A 308 15.52 6.71 11.49
N THR A 309 16.41 6.84 10.53
CA THR A 309 16.10 7.15 9.13
C THR A 309 16.43 6.03 8.17
N GLN A 310 16.80 4.85 8.67
CA GLN A 310 17.15 3.72 7.82
C GLN A 310 16.90 2.38 8.53
N GLY A 311 16.25 1.43 7.84
CA GLY A 311 16.03 0.07 8.34
C GLY A 311 14.57 -0.21 8.68
N TYR A 312 14.39 -1.03 9.72
CA TYR A 312 13.07 -1.42 10.22
C TYR A 312 12.97 -1.18 11.72
N GLY A 313 11.81 -0.65 12.13
CA GLY A 313 11.28 -0.81 13.46
C GLY A 313 10.50 -2.13 13.59
N ILE A 314 9.55 -2.19 14.47
CA ILE A 314 8.60 -3.30 14.59
C ILE A 314 7.46 -3.04 13.60
N GLY A 315 7.48 -3.74 12.46
CA GLY A 315 6.57 -3.57 11.33
C GLY A 315 6.87 -2.38 10.43
N PHE A 316 7.31 -1.26 10.95
CA PHE A 316 7.53 -0.04 10.18
C PHE A 316 8.86 -0.03 9.43
N ARG A 317 8.83 0.31 8.16
CA ARG A 317 10.02 0.75 7.46
C ARG A 317 10.37 2.17 7.91
N LEU A 318 11.64 2.38 8.22
CA LEU A 318 12.20 3.68 8.63
C LEU A 318 12.93 4.30 7.45
N SER A 319 12.71 5.58 7.22
CA SER A 319 13.36 6.39 6.17
C SER A 319 13.36 7.86 6.58
N GLU A 320 13.87 8.72 5.72
CA GLU A 320 13.85 10.17 5.91
C GLU A 320 12.98 10.84 4.86
N HIS A 321 12.40 12.00 5.22
CA HIS A 321 11.79 12.93 4.28
C HIS A 321 11.85 14.35 4.83
N GLY A 322 12.49 15.27 4.10
CA GLY A 322 12.64 16.67 4.50
C GLY A 322 13.32 16.89 5.85
N GLY A 323 14.29 16.06 6.21
CA GLY A 323 15.01 16.12 7.50
C GLY A 323 14.30 15.42 8.66
N TYR A 324 13.08 14.88 8.46
CA TYR A 324 12.31 14.20 9.49
C TYR A 324 12.34 12.68 9.34
N GLN A 325 12.18 11.96 10.46
CA GLN A 325 11.93 10.53 10.40
C GLN A 325 10.58 10.26 9.75
N LYS A 326 10.60 9.53 8.62
CA LYS A 326 9.42 9.01 7.94
C LYS A 326 9.28 7.53 8.23
N ILE A 327 8.12 7.14 8.70
CA ILE A 327 7.75 5.75 8.96
C ILE A 327 6.63 5.32 8.01
N GLY A 328 6.50 4.03 7.75
CA GLY A 328 5.39 3.54 6.93
C GLY A 328 5.63 2.16 6.36
N HIS A 329 4.79 1.78 5.41
CA HIS A 329 4.91 0.52 4.68
C HIS A 329 4.27 0.64 3.30
N GLY A 330 4.91 0.05 2.30
CA GLY A 330 4.28 -0.19 0.99
C GLY A 330 3.48 -1.49 0.99
N GLY A 331 2.47 -1.58 0.15
CA GLY A 331 1.68 -2.78 -0.03
C GLY A 331 1.54 -3.15 -1.51
N ALA A 332 1.61 -4.44 -1.80
CA ALA A 332 1.31 -5.01 -3.10
C ALA A 332 0.59 -6.33 -2.93
N ILE A 333 -0.47 -6.52 -3.66
CA ILE A 333 -1.23 -7.77 -3.77
C ILE A 333 -1.99 -7.73 -5.09
N TYR A 334 -2.27 -8.86 -5.70
CA TYR A 334 -2.91 -8.96 -7.01
C TYR A 334 -3.84 -7.80 -7.38
N GLY A 335 -3.42 -7.01 -8.37
CA GLY A 335 -4.18 -5.88 -8.87
C GLY A 335 -4.19 -4.64 -7.99
N PHE A 336 -3.47 -4.61 -6.86
CA PHE A 336 -3.47 -3.48 -5.94
C PHE A 336 -2.07 -3.08 -5.52
N SER A 337 -1.86 -1.77 -5.41
CA SER A 337 -0.65 -1.18 -4.86
C SER A 337 -1.03 -0.11 -3.85
N THR A 338 -0.31 -0.05 -2.73
CA THR A 338 -0.58 0.89 -1.64
C THR A 338 0.73 1.48 -1.13
N GLN A 339 0.70 2.75 -0.74
CA GLN A 339 1.74 3.38 0.04
C GLN A 339 1.11 4.10 1.24
N LEU A 340 1.65 3.86 2.42
CA LEU A 340 1.31 4.59 3.65
C LEU A 340 2.59 5.17 4.23
N TYR A 341 2.62 6.49 4.42
CA TYR A 341 3.69 7.23 5.07
C TYR A 341 3.16 8.12 6.19
N ALA A 342 3.93 8.21 7.26
CA ALA A 342 3.68 9.13 8.37
C ALA A 342 5.00 9.76 8.83
N ILE A 343 4.93 11.03 9.22
CA ILE A 343 6.02 11.79 9.85
C ILE A 343 5.50 12.20 11.24
N PRO A 344 5.69 11.39 12.29
CA PRO A 344 5.07 11.61 13.60
C PRO A 344 5.49 12.92 14.26
N GLU A 345 6.71 13.39 14.01
CA GLU A 345 7.26 14.61 14.62
C GLU A 345 6.46 15.86 14.22
N ILE A 346 6.06 15.97 12.98
CA ILE A 346 5.24 17.05 12.44
C ILE A 346 3.78 16.66 12.18
N LYS A 347 3.44 15.38 12.47
CA LYS A 347 2.10 14.80 12.38
C LYS A 347 1.48 14.86 10.98
N PHE A 348 2.29 14.68 9.94
CA PHE A 348 1.85 14.58 8.57
C PHE A 348 1.74 13.13 8.14
N GLY A 349 0.65 12.80 7.47
CA GLY A 349 0.42 11.46 6.96
C GLY A 349 -0.21 11.46 5.57
N VAL A 350 0.18 10.46 4.78
CA VAL A 350 -0.34 10.23 3.43
C VAL A 350 -0.59 8.75 3.23
N ALA A 351 -1.75 8.40 2.71
CA ALA A 351 -1.99 7.07 2.16
C ALA A 351 -2.51 7.17 0.73
N THR A 352 -1.90 6.40 -0.17
CA THR A 352 -2.25 6.32 -1.59
C THR A 352 -2.49 4.87 -1.96
N THR A 353 -3.61 4.59 -2.62
CA THR A 353 -3.98 3.24 -3.09
C THR A 353 -4.26 3.27 -4.59
N SER A 354 -3.93 2.19 -5.29
CA SER A 354 -4.22 2.00 -6.71
C SER A 354 -4.84 0.62 -6.95
N SER A 355 -5.77 0.52 -7.90
CA SER A 355 -6.38 -0.75 -8.33
C SER A 355 -5.73 -1.32 -9.60
N VAL A 356 -4.44 -1.12 -9.76
CA VAL A 356 -3.62 -1.72 -10.81
C VAL A 356 -2.38 -2.37 -10.19
N ASP A 357 -2.08 -3.58 -10.65
CA ASP A 357 -0.95 -4.36 -10.16
C ASP A 357 0.39 -3.67 -10.42
N ILE A 358 1.34 -3.88 -9.50
CA ILE A 358 2.74 -3.42 -9.61
C ILE A 358 2.82 -1.91 -9.94
N SER A 359 1.91 -1.10 -9.41
CA SER A 359 1.95 0.37 -9.53
C SER A 359 2.54 1.06 -8.28
N ASN A 360 3.38 0.33 -7.53
CA ASN A 360 3.97 0.84 -6.29
C ASN A 360 4.90 2.05 -6.51
N SER A 361 5.61 2.12 -7.65
CA SER A 361 6.40 3.30 -8.00
C SER A 361 5.53 4.56 -8.07
N ILE A 362 4.33 4.43 -8.64
CA ILE A 362 3.38 5.56 -8.78
C ILE A 362 2.81 5.95 -7.42
N THR A 363 2.34 4.99 -6.61
CA THR A 363 1.82 5.30 -5.27
C THR A 363 2.90 5.90 -4.37
N THR A 364 4.15 5.45 -4.50
CA THR A 364 5.31 6.01 -3.79
C THR A 364 5.63 7.44 -4.24
N LYS A 365 5.72 7.67 -5.57
CA LYS A 365 6.01 8.98 -6.17
C LYS A 365 4.96 10.01 -5.76
N LEU A 366 3.68 9.66 -5.89
CA LEU A 366 2.57 10.53 -5.49
C LEU A 366 2.56 10.80 -3.98
N SER A 367 2.85 9.79 -3.14
CA SER A 367 2.90 9.97 -1.68
C SER A 367 4.08 10.84 -1.24
N ASN A 368 5.24 10.72 -1.86
CA ASN A 368 6.38 11.60 -1.59
C ASN A 368 6.06 13.03 -2.04
N TYR A 369 5.53 13.22 -3.25
CA TYR A 369 5.11 14.53 -3.74
C TYR A 369 4.07 15.19 -2.82
N ALA A 370 3.13 14.42 -2.29
CA ALA A 370 2.17 14.92 -1.32
C ALA A 370 2.85 15.41 -0.03
N LEU A 371 3.84 14.68 0.47
CA LEU A 371 4.62 15.13 1.64
C LEU A 371 5.44 16.39 1.33
N ASP A 372 6.05 16.49 0.13
CA ASP A 372 6.76 17.70 -0.30
C ASP A 372 5.85 18.92 -0.32
N LEU A 373 4.64 18.78 -0.88
CA LEU A 373 3.63 19.84 -0.89
C LEU A 373 3.18 20.24 0.52
N MET A 374 2.95 19.25 1.39
CA MET A 374 2.52 19.52 2.79
C MET A 374 3.63 20.25 3.57
N LEU A 375 4.90 19.87 3.37
CA LEU A 375 6.05 20.52 4.00
C LEU A 375 6.24 21.95 3.50
N ALA A 376 6.24 22.17 2.19
CA ALA A 376 6.35 23.50 1.59
C ALA A 376 5.20 24.41 2.05
N ASN A 377 3.97 23.88 2.08
CA ASN A 377 2.79 24.60 2.58
C ASN A 377 2.94 25.02 4.06
N LYS A 378 3.41 24.09 4.91
CA LYS A 378 3.67 24.35 6.33
C LYS A 378 4.71 25.44 6.54
N ASN A 379 5.76 25.44 5.71
CA ASN A 379 6.87 26.39 5.79
C ASN A 379 6.58 27.73 5.09
N ASN A 380 5.41 27.89 4.44
CA ASN A 380 5.07 29.01 3.56
C ASN A 380 6.07 29.19 2.39
N GLU A 381 6.57 28.07 1.87
CA GLU A 381 7.45 28.02 0.70
C GLU A 381 6.64 27.86 -0.59
N THR A 382 7.28 28.12 -1.75
CA THR A 382 6.67 27.85 -3.04
C THR A 382 6.42 26.35 -3.19
N LEU A 383 5.17 25.98 -3.50
CA LEU A 383 4.82 24.58 -3.70
C LEU A 383 5.51 24.03 -4.94
N PRO A 384 6.23 22.90 -4.85
CA PRO A 384 6.93 22.30 -5.98
C PRO A 384 5.94 21.86 -7.07
N ASP A 385 6.43 21.78 -8.30
CA ASP A 385 5.69 21.21 -9.42
C ASP A 385 5.92 19.71 -9.53
N TYR A 386 4.88 19.02 -10.03
CA TYR A 386 5.00 17.60 -10.30
C TYR A 386 5.79 17.36 -11.59
N ILE A 387 6.78 16.46 -11.54
CA ILE A 387 7.56 16.11 -12.73
C ILE A 387 6.69 15.26 -13.66
N LYS A 388 6.20 15.86 -14.71
CA LYS A 388 5.49 15.20 -15.83
C LYS A 388 6.50 14.83 -16.90
N THR A 389 6.22 13.75 -17.62
CA THR A 389 7.05 13.26 -18.72
C THR A 389 6.25 13.11 -19.99
N SER A 390 6.92 13.15 -21.13
CA SER A 390 6.40 12.84 -22.45
C SER A 390 7.19 11.71 -23.08
N GLU A 391 6.73 11.20 -24.20
CA GLU A 391 7.57 10.35 -25.05
C GLU A 391 8.79 11.14 -25.50
N ILE A 392 9.92 10.45 -25.65
CA ILE A 392 11.15 11.09 -26.14
C ILE A 392 10.97 11.45 -27.60
N ASP A 393 11.42 12.65 -27.98
CA ASP A 393 11.45 13.05 -29.39
C ASP A 393 12.16 12.00 -30.23
N MET A 394 11.64 11.71 -31.43
CA MET A 394 12.11 10.61 -32.28
C MET A 394 13.59 10.77 -32.67
N GLN A 395 14.05 11.98 -32.98
CA GLN A 395 15.45 12.20 -33.34
C GLN A 395 16.37 11.98 -32.16
N LEU A 396 15.93 12.43 -30.97
CA LEU A 396 16.66 12.20 -29.74
C LEU A 396 16.66 10.71 -29.38
N ALA A 397 15.53 10.01 -29.50
CA ALA A 397 15.43 8.58 -29.26
C ALA A 397 16.38 7.77 -30.14
N GLN A 398 16.42 8.07 -31.45
CA GLN A 398 17.35 7.46 -32.41
C GLN A 398 18.82 7.75 -32.06
N SER A 399 19.12 8.92 -31.55
CA SER A 399 20.50 9.26 -31.13
C SER A 399 20.95 8.53 -29.87
N LEU A 400 20.00 8.02 -29.08
CA LEU A 400 20.27 7.25 -27.85
C LEU A 400 20.33 5.75 -28.10
N GLU A 401 19.78 5.28 -29.23
CA GLU A 401 19.73 3.85 -29.54
C GLU A 401 21.16 3.29 -29.63
N GLY A 402 21.40 2.18 -28.93
CA GLY A 402 22.71 1.55 -28.92
C GLY A 402 22.94 0.61 -27.76
N HIS A 403 24.09 -0.07 -27.85
CA HIS A 403 24.59 -0.97 -26.82
C HIS A 403 25.72 -0.30 -26.04
N TYR A 404 25.56 -0.13 -24.74
CA TYR A 404 26.47 0.59 -23.87
C TYR A 404 27.08 -0.37 -22.86
N VAL A 405 28.40 -0.40 -22.75
CA VAL A 405 29.14 -1.34 -21.90
C VAL A 405 30.06 -0.60 -20.94
N ARG A 406 30.08 -1.03 -19.68
CA ARG A 406 31.06 -0.58 -18.67
C ARG A 406 31.52 -1.78 -17.84
N GLY A 407 32.66 -2.33 -18.16
CA GLY A 407 33.15 -3.58 -17.55
C GLY A 407 32.24 -4.74 -17.87
N GLU A 408 31.71 -5.41 -16.85
CA GLU A 408 30.72 -6.51 -17.00
C GLU A 408 29.26 -6.03 -17.06
N LEU A 409 29.02 -4.73 -16.88
CA LEU A 409 27.69 -4.14 -16.96
C LEU A 409 27.40 -3.72 -18.39
N TYR A 410 26.19 -4.01 -18.85
CA TYR A 410 25.70 -3.47 -20.11
C TYR A 410 24.30 -2.86 -19.98
N ALA A 411 23.99 -1.97 -20.90
CA ALA A 411 22.68 -1.39 -21.07
C ALA A 411 22.37 -1.20 -22.56
N ASP A 412 21.25 -1.72 -23.01
CA ASP A 412 20.75 -1.47 -24.36
C ASP A 412 19.69 -0.38 -24.30
N ILE A 413 19.76 0.59 -25.17
CA ILE A 413 18.66 1.53 -25.44
C ILE A 413 18.05 1.14 -26.77
N GLU A 414 16.79 0.75 -26.74
CA GLU A 414 16.03 0.31 -27.91
C GLU A 414 14.82 1.20 -28.16
N LEU A 415 14.63 1.53 -29.42
CA LEU A 415 13.43 2.20 -29.91
C LEU A 415 12.43 1.15 -30.41
N ARG A 416 11.29 1.00 -29.72
CA ARG A 416 10.21 0.07 -30.09
C ARG A 416 8.92 0.85 -30.40
N GLY A 417 8.68 1.14 -31.67
CA GLY A 417 7.60 2.05 -32.09
C GLY A 417 7.84 3.47 -31.59
N SER A 418 6.91 4.03 -30.79
CA SER A 418 7.08 5.35 -30.15
C SER A 418 7.72 5.26 -28.75
N SER A 419 8.05 4.07 -28.27
CA SER A 419 8.56 3.85 -26.90
C SER A 419 10.05 3.58 -26.93
N THR A 420 10.82 4.38 -26.20
CA THR A 420 12.24 4.14 -25.94
C THR A 420 12.41 3.38 -24.63
N LYS A 421 13.21 2.32 -24.65
CA LYS A 421 13.42 1.45 -23.49
C LYS A 421 14.90 1.35 -23.15
N LEU A 422 15.18 1.32 -21.85
CA LEU A 422 16.48 0.90 -21.31
C LEU A 422 16.37 -0.55 -20.87
N ILE A 423 17.25 -1.40 -21.36
CA ILE A 423 17.29 -2.83 -21.07
C ILE A 423 18.65 -3.17 -20.47
N THR A 424 18.65 -3.84 -19.35
CA THR A 424 19.87 -4.37 -18.69
C THR A 424 19.65 -5.83 -18.34
N ASN A 425 20.67 -6.52 -17.81
CA ASN A 425 20.55 -7.90 -17.33
C ASN A 425 19.39 -8.14 -16.34
N TYR A 426 18.91 -7.09 -15.67
CA TYR A 426 17.98 -7.18 -14.54
C TYR A 426 16.73 -6.33 -14.71
N LEU A 427 16.68 -5.46 -15.72
CA LEU A 427 15.70 -4.39 -15.77
C LEU A 427 15.35 -4.04 -17.22
N GLU A 428 14.07 -3.94 -17.52
CA GLU A 428 13.55 -3.30 -18.73
C GLU A 428 12.61 -2.16 -18.28
N VAL A 429 12.97 -0.91 -18.59
CA VAL A 429 12.21 0.26 -18.19
C VAL A 429 11.98 1.22 -19.33
N PRO A 430 10.79 1.83 -19.44
CA PRO A 430 10.55 2.88 -20.41
C PRO A 430 11.31 4.14 -20.02
N LEU A 431 11.96 4.74 -21.02
CA LEU A 431 12.57 6.05 -20.94
C LEU A 431 11.59 7.10 -21.43
N ARG A 432 11.53 8.23 -20.74
CA ARG A 432 10.67 9.34 -21.07
C ARG A 432 11.41 10.66 -20.90
N GLN A 433 10.97 11.68 -21.59
CA GLN A 433 11.55 13.03 -21.52
C GLN A 433 10.83 13.86 -20.46
N SER A 434 11.60 14.52 -19.60
CA SER A 434 11.13 15.56 -18.69
C SER A 434 11.83 16.89 -19.01
N ASN A 435 11.46 17.96 -18.32
CA ASN A 435 12.14 19.26 -18.45
C ASN A 435 13.62 19.18 -18.05
N ASP A 436 13.98 18.26 -17.13
CA ASP A 436 15.32 18.11 -16.58
C ASP A 436 16.17 17.06 -17.32
N GLY A 437 15.62 16.44 -18.39
CA GLY A 437 16.30 15.43 -19.18
C GLY A 437 15.51 14.15 -19.37
N ILE A 438 16.23 13.05 -19.63
CA ILE A 438 15.62 11.74 -19.87
C ILE A 438 15.63 10.97 -18.56
N ILE A 439 14.46 10.51 -18.15
CA ILE A 439 14.29 9.72 -16.93
C ILE A 439 13.53 8.42 -17.23
N SER A 440 13.71 7.43 -16.39
CA SER A 440 12.82 6.28 -16.42
C SER A 440 11.52 6.63 -15.69
N ASP A 441 10.38 6.51 -16.37
CA ASP A 441 9.06 6.81 -15.80
C ASP A 441 8.03 5.83 -16.34
N GLY A 442 7.95 4.68 -15.70
CA GLY A 442 7.01 3.61 -16.04
C GLY A 442 6.16 3.18 -14.86
N ARG A 443 5.24 2.26 -15.11
CA ARG A 443 4.39 1.68 -14.06
C ARG A 443 5.19 0.83 -13.07
N ILE A 444 6.22 0.13 -13.55
CA ILE A 444 7.01 -0.86 -12.80
C ILE A 444 8.31 -0.26 -12.24
N ASN A 445 8.55 1.00 -12.49
CA ASN A 445 9.82 1.60 -12.16
C ASN A 445 10.09 1.63 -10.68
N GLN A 446 11.21 1.06 -10.28
CA GLN A 446 11.68 1.05 -8.89
C GLN A 446 12.76 2.11 -8.61
N GLY A 447 13.02 2.99 -9.55
CA GLY A 447 13.99 4.06 -9.38
C GLY A 447 13.92 5.04 -10.55
N SER A 448 14.18 6.28 -10.27
CA SER A 448 14.35 7.28 -11.29
C SER A 448 15.81 7.27 -11.72
N PHE A 449 16.06 7.00 -12.99
CA PHE A 449 17.38 7.14 -13.59
C PHE A 449 17.35 8.38 -14.48
N GLN A 450 18.31 9.25 -14.33
CA GLN A 450 18.59 10.29 -15.29
C GLN A 450 19.64 9.78 -16.26
N ILE A 451 19.36 9.91 -17.57
CA ILE A 451 20.32 9.58 -18.62
C ILE A 451 20.93 10.88 -19.12
N LYS A 452 22.26 10.95 -19.08
CA LYS A 452 23.02 12.03 -19.71
C LYS A 452 23.94 11.42 -20.75
N LYS A 453 23.88 11.93 -21.99
CA LYS A 453 24.78 11.59 -23.08
C LYS A 453 25.78 12.72 -23.28
N SER A 454 27.06 12.40 -23.37
CA SER A 454 28.13 13.32 -23.67
C SER A 454 29.01 12.70 -24.75
N GLY A 455 28.86 13.15 -26.01
CA GLY A 455 29.47 12.49 -27.16
C GLY A 455 28.91 11.07 -27.35
N GLU A 456 29.82 10.07 -27.36
CA GLU A 456 29.48 8.65 -27.43
C GLU A 456 29.21 8.02 -26.03
N ASP A 457 29.54 8.74 -24.94
CA ASP A 457 29.41 8.27 -23.59
C ASP A 457 27.97 8.44 -23.05
N LEU A 458 27.48 7.40 -22.36
CA LEU A 458 26.20 7.42 -21.65
C LEU A 458 26.45 7.32 -20.15
N SER A 459 25.88 8.25 -19.40
CA SER A 459 25.89 8.22 -17.94
C SER A 459 24.49 7.94 -17.41
N LEU A 460 24.37 6.89 -16.58
CA LEU A 460 23.17 6.56 -15.81
C LEU A 460 23.35 7.10 -14.40
N ILE A 461 22.53 8.07 -14.00
CA ILE A 461 22.56 8.67 -12.67
C ILE A 461 21.26 8.23 -11.96
N HIS A 462 21.40 7.57 -10.83
CA HIS A 462 20.26 7.29 -9.96
C HIS A 462 19.86 8.58 -9.25
N ILE A 463 18.58 8.97 -9.38
CA ILE A 463 18.00 10.16 -8.75
C ILE A 463 17.27 9.77 -7.48
#